data_42197353a3bd02c6888820a2af0c0405
#
_entry.id   42197353a3bd02c6888820a2af0c0405
#
_cell.length_a   1.000
_cell.length_b   1.000
_cell.length_c   1.000
_cell.angle_alpha   90.00
_cell.angle_beta   90.00
_cell.angle_gamma   90.00
#
_symmetry.space_group_name_H-M   'P 1'
#
loop_
_entity.id
_entity.type
_entity.pdbx_description
1 polymer ?
#
loop_
_entity_poly.entity_id
_entity_poly.type
_entity_poly.pdbx_seq_one_letter_code
_entity_poly.pdbx_strand_id
1 'polypeptide(L)'
;MFANWRVGQTINALVSDRMPSGGLLLTVGRQSFVTTRDIPVQPGARIMLEVQQVEPKLVLRLVSAPVSGFSTINSNIVTGGGEVQANQLKGQGLTQLMAALTEASSSRSVASQLNFQNYARLLASNFLSAGAITADTFRAAFLLSGIFTESLLSADRSTQAARSTKTILLAIRESIASAMHGSGLTAEERAALSRLLGNIDALIGSMTNHQISSIPQDGTPPRWVSSLPLQWGEKLIEIEIEIQHRPSTENEESPGWQLSLRFELDALGTISIFIGMRGNRLTVDILSSEEGSTQYFVESMPALKNQLVMAGLEVNRITAETVSKSEQTSKRDAKSINLSA
;
A
#
# COMPACT_ATOMS: atom_id res chain seq x y z
N MET A 1 20.89 21.19 21.91
CA MET A 1 21.73 19.98 21.89
C MET A 1 20.98 18.91 21.11
N PHE A 2 21.51 18.48 19.98
CA PHE A 2 20.93 17.38 19.17
C PHE A 2 21.50 16.07 19.70
N ALA A 3 21.07 15.71 20.93
CA ALA A 3 21.83 14.85 21.82
C ALA A 3 21.96 13.36 21.41
N ASN A 4 21.32 12.89 20.32
CA ASN A 4 21.37 11.46 20.00
C ASN A 4 21.53 11.13 18.50
N TRP A 5 21.91 12.08 17.66
CA TRP A 5 22.09 11.81 16.23
C TRP A 5 23.53 11.41 15.91
N ARG A 6 23.70 10.44 15.02
CA ARG A 6 25.00 9.93 14.57
C ARG A 6 25.19 10.22 13.08
N VAL A 7 26.43 10.49 12.69
CA VAL A 7 26.79 10.62 11.26
C VAL A 7 26.43 9.33 10.53
N GLY A 8 25.78 9.46 9.38
CA GLY A 8 25.23 8.36 8.59
C GLY A 8 23.80 7.93 9.00
N GLN A 9 23.25 8.46 10.08
CA GLN A 9 21.90 8.17 10.51
C GLN A 9 20.89 8.84 9.59
N THR A 10 19.85 8.08 9.18
CA THR A 10 18.70 8.60 8.43
C THR A 10 17.61 9.02 9.39
N ILE A 11 17.07 10.22 9.21
CA ILE A 11 15.98 10.78 10.02
C ILE A 11 14.83 11.24 9.13
N ASN A 12 13.59 11.04 9.61
CA ASN A 12 12.39 11.54 8.94
C ASN A 12 11.99 12.88 9.55
N ALA A 13 11.89 13.90 8.73
CA ALA A 13 11.47 15.24 9.12
C ALA A 13 10.13 15.59 8.48
N LEU A 14 9.24 16.22 9.26
CA LEU A 14 8.02 16.82 8.75
C LEU A 14 8.31 18.28 8.38
N VAL A 15 7.98 18.70 7.19
CA VAL A 15 7.98 20.11 6.80
C VAL A 15 6.77 20.77 7.45
N SER A 16 7.00 21.51 8.53
CA SER A 16 5.91 22.15 9.30
C SER A 16 5.46 23.44 8.66
N ASP A 17 6.40 24.22 8.13
CA ASP A 17 6.09 25.51 7.50
C ASP A 17 7.20 25.97 6.56
N ARG A 18 6.92 26.97 5.70
CA ARG A 18 7.90 27.65 4.87
C ARG A 18 8.15 29.06 5.44
N MET A 19 9.39 29.35 5.74
CA MET A 19 9.76 30.66 6.29
C MET A 19 9.79 31.74 5.19
N PRO A 20 9.46 33.00 5.52
CA PRO A 20 9.55 34.11 4.58
C PRO A 20 10.96 34.32 3.99
N SER A 21 11.99 33.84 4.69
CA SER A 21 13.39 33.84 4.26
C SER A 21 13.76 32.77 3.22
N GLY A 22 12.80 31.95 2.79
CA GLY A 22 13.01 30.85 1.84
C GLY A 22 13.46 29.53 2.47
N GLY A 23 13.71 29.46 3.78
CA GLY A 23 14.01 28.22 4.49
C GLY A 23 12.74 27.45 4.86
N LEU A 24 12.89 26.16 5.16
CA LEU A 24 11.80 25.30 5.68
C LEU A 24 11.95 25.10 7.17
N LEU A 25 10.82 25.18 7.90
CA LEU A 25 10.75 24.72 9.28
C LEU A 25 10.50 23.21 9.27
N LEU A 26 11.49 22.45 9.74
CA LEU A 26 11.44 20.99 9.81
C LEU A 26 11.27 20.56 11.25
N THR A 27 10.39 19.57 11.48
CA THR A 27 10.15 18.96 12.79
C THR A 27 10.52 17.49 12.75
N VAL A 28 11.38 17.07 13.71
CA VAL A 28 11.78 15.69 13.95
C VAL A 28 11.47 15.33 15.39
N GLY A 29 10.48 14.50 15.62
CA GLY A 29 9.98 14.19 16.97
C GLY A 29 9.48 15.45 17.67
N ARG A 30 10.17 15.85 18.76
CA ARG A 30 9.85 17.08 19.52
C ARG A 30 10.76 18.27 19.22
N GLN A 31 11.63 18.14 18.25
CA GLN A 31 12.60 19.20 17.89
C GLN A 31 12.28 19.81 16.55
N SER A 32 12.39 21.13 16.45
CA SER A 32 12.21 21.87 15.20
C SER A 32 13.47 22.65 14.85
N PHE A 33 13.81 22.69 13.58
CA PHE A 33 14.95 23.43 13.06
C PHE A 33 14.63 24.02 11.68
N VAL A 34 15.32 25.13 11.33
CA VAL A 34 15.12 25.83 10.07
C VAL A 34 16.26 25.48 9.12
N THR A 35 15.91 25.14 7.86
CA THR A 35 16.92 24.92 6.82
C THR A 35 17.49 26.24 6.35
N THR A 36 18.78 26.24 6.00
CA THR A 36 19.45 27.41 5.39
C THR A 36 19.30 27.47 3.88
N ARG A 37 18.81 26.40 3.25
CA ARG A 37 18.55 26.34 1.80
C ARG A 37 17.08 26.14 1.54
N ASP A 38 16.60 26.79 0.51
CA ASP A 38 15.25 26.51 -0.01
C ASP A 38 15.25 25.16 -0.72
N ILE A 39 14.32 24.31 -0.32
CA ILE A 39 14.08 23.00 -0.93
C ILE A 39 12.66 23.06 -1.49
N PRO A 40 12.41 22.66 -2.74
CA PRO A 40 11.08 22.77 -3.36
C PRO A 40 10.13 21.69 -2.81
N VAL A 41 9.80 21.79 -1.51
CA VAL A 41 8.92 20.88 -0.79
C VAL A 41 7.83 21.69 -0.09
N GLN A 42 6.59 21.21 -0.11
CA GLN A 42 5.47 21.92 0.49
C GLN A 42 5.32 21.60 2.00
N PRO A 43 4.76 22.54 2.80
CA PRO A 43 4.35 22.26 4.17
C PRO A 43 3.43 21.03 4.25
N GLY A 44 3.61 20.20 5.29
CA GLY A 44 2.94 18.92 5.45
C GLY A 44 3.67 17.73 4.82
N ALA A 45 4.67 17.94 3.99
CA ALA A 45 5.45 16.85 3.40
C ALA A 45 6.45 16.26 4.40
N ARG A 46 6.69 14.97 4.30
CA ARG A 46 7.75 14.26 5.04
C ARG A 46 8.94 14.06 4.12
N ILE A 47 10.11 14.44 4.60
CA ILE A 47 11.39 14.31 3.89
C ILE A 47 12.34 13.43 4.68
N MET A 48 13.16 12.68 3.98
CA MET A 48 14.19 11.83 4.57
C MET A 48 15.54 12.54 4.47
N LEU A 49 16.19 12.71 5.60
CA LEU A 49 17.46 13.40 5.74
C LEU A 49 18.51 12.45 6.31
N GLU A 50 19.71 12.51 5.82
CA GLU A 50 20.87 11.81 6.37
C GLU A 50 21.77 12.80 7.11
N VAL A 51 22.16 12.43 8.32
CA VAL A 51 23.09 13.24 9.14
C VAL A 51 24.50 13.11 8.59
N GLN A 52 25.01 14.17 7.99
CA GLN A 52 26.39 14.22 7.47
C GLN A 52 27.37 14.68 8.54
N GLN A 53 26.94 15.56 9.44
CA GLN A 53 27.76 16.12 10.49
C GLN A 53 26.87 16.62 11.63
N VAL A 54 27.31 16.43 12.88
CA VAL A 54 26.57 16.86 14.09
C VAL A 54 27.23 18.09 14.74
N GLU A 55 28.54 18.13 14.80
CA GLU A 55 29.34 19.24 15.39
C GLU A 55 30.42 19.70 14.41
N PRO A 56 30.79 21.00 14.39
CA PRO A 56 30.30 22.13 15.18
C PRO A 56 28.97 22.69 14.68
N LYS A 57 28.47 22.25 13.54
CA LYS A 57 27.20 22.65 12.93
C LYS A 57 26.52 21.42 12.32
N LEU A 58 25.21 21.27 12.59
CA LEU A 58 24.43 20.19 12.03
C LEU A 58 24.35 20.34 10.50
N VAL A 59 24.81 19.31 9.78
CA VAL A 59 24.71 19.21 8.33
C VAL A 59 23.87 18.00 7.99
N LEU A 60 22.76 18.22 7.28
CA LEU A 60 21.84 17.20 6.84
C LEU A 60 21.82 17.16 5.31
N ARG A 61 21.87 15.96 4.73
CA ARG A 61 21.70 15.74 3.30
C ARG A 61 20.31 15.23 3.03
N LEU A 62 19.60 15.83 2.09
CA LEU A 62 18.34 15.31 1.61
C LEU A 62 18.59 13.99 0.85
N VAL A 63 18.05 12.88 1.37
CA VAL A 63 18.13 11.54 0.75
C VAL A 63 16.94 11.30 -0.14
N SER A 64 15.75 11.72 0.30
CA SER A 64 14.51 11.66 -0.47
C SER A 64 13.64 12.85 -0.09
N ALA A 65 13.25 13.65 -1.09
CA ALA A 65 12.12 14.55 -0.99
C ALA A 65 10.96 13.86 -1.69
N PRO A 66 9.72 14.01 -1.20
CA PRO A 66 8.57 13.70 -2.05
C PRO A 66 8.74 14.58 -3.29
N VAL A 67 8.86 13.95 -4.44
CA VAL A 67 8.98 14.68 -5.71
C VAL A 67 7.68 15.48 -5.82
N SER A 68 7.78 16.80 -5.68
CA SER A 68 6.64 17.74 -5.73
C SER A 68 5.90 17.74 -7.08
N GLY A 69 6.28 16.85 -8.01
CA GLY A 69 5.61 16.61 -9.27
C GLY A 69 4.37 15.70 -9.19
N PHE A 70 4.17 14.97 -8.10
CA PHE A 70 3.02 14.04 -8.01
C PHE A 70 1.76 14.66 -7.41
N SER A 71 1.86 15.79 -6.69
CA SER A 71 0.68 16.53 -6.22
C SER A 71 0.04 17.40 -7.30
N THR A 72 0.74 17.72 -8.38
CA THR A 72 0.25 18.66 -9.40
C THR A 72 -0.50 17.98 -10.55
N ILE A 73 -0.39 16.65 -10.71
CA ILE A 73 -1.18 15.94 -11.73
C ILE A 73 -2.62 15.71 -11.26
N ASN A 74 -2.89 15.72 -9.94
CA ASN A 74 -4.25 15.58 -9.41
C ASN A 74 -5.01 16.89 -9.20
N SER A 75 -4.38 18.05 -9.32
CA SER A 75 -5.05 19.33 -9.09
C SER A 75 -5.49 20.06 -10.37
N ASN A 76 -5.08 19.63 -11.55
CA ASN A 76 -5.46 20.30 -12.81
C ASN A 76 -6.57 19.59 -13.62
N ILE A 77 -7.20 18.55 -13.09
CA ILE A 77 -8.40 17.93 -13.70
C ILE A 77 -9.68 18.28 -12.91
N VAL A 78 -9.60 19.06 -11.85
CA VAL A 78 -10.76 19.44 -11.03
C VAL A 78 -10.98 20.95 -11.06
N THR A 79 -11.34 21.49 -12.20
CA THR A 79 -12.26 22.65 -12.28
C THR A 79 -13.61 22.12 -12.74
N GLY A 80 -14.36 21.57 -11.78
CA GLY A 80 -15.73 21.14 -12.00
C GLY A 80 -16.13 19.96 -11.14
N GLY A 81 -16.43 20.22 -9.89
CA GLY A 81 -17.33 19.39 -9.07
C GLY A 81 -16.85 18.03 -8.65
N GLY A 82 -16.47 17.86 -7.39
CA GLY A 82 -16.61 16.61 -6.69
C GLY A 82 -15.36 16.04 -6.04
N GLU A 83 -15.27 16.14 -4.72
CA GLU A 83 -14.38 15.37 -3.82
C GLU A 83 -14.50 13.83 -3.96
N VAL A 84 -15.30 13.35 -4.90
CA VAL A 84 -15.65 11.94 -5.09
C VAL A 84 -14.58 11.15 -5.86
N GLN A 85 -13.72 11.79 -6.67
CA GLN A 85 -12.79 11.05 -7.54
C GLN A 85 -11.46 10.65 -6.88
N ALA A 86 -10.98 11.34 -5.87
CA ALA A 86 -9.72 10.99 -5.21
C ALA A 86 -9.81 9.69 -4.38
N ASN A 87 -11.00 9.31 -3.92
CA ASN A 87 -11.23 8.06 -3.19
C ASN A 87 -11.52 6.86 -4.09
N GLN A 88 -11.95 7.07 -5.35
CA GLN A 88 -12.20 5.97 -6.29
C GLN A 88 -10.92 5.38 -6.91
N LEU A 89 -9.82 6.14 -6.93
CA LEU A 89 -8.53 5.66 -7.45
C LEU A 89 -7.77 4.73 -6.48
N LYS A 90 -8.20 4.64 -5.22
CA LYS A 90 -7.48 3.89 -4.17
C LYS A 90 -7.62 2.38 -4.24
N GLY A 91 -8.56 1.83 -5.00
CA GLY A 91 -8.79 0.38 -5.04
C GLY A 91 -8.84 -0.23 -6.44
N GLN A 92 -8.53 0.51 -7.50
CA GLN A 92 -8.71 0.06 -8.88
C GLN A 92 -7.47 0.21 -9.77
N GLY A 93 -6.34 0.62 -9.21
CA GLY A 93 -5.15 0.94 -9.99
C GLY A 93 -4.63 -0.25 -10.81
N LEU A 94 -4.57 -1.44 -10.20
CA LEU A 94 -4.10 -2.64 -10.89
C LEU A 94 -5.16 -3.18 -11.86
N THR A 95 -6.44 -3.08 -11.54
CA THR A 95 -7.55 -3.43 -12.44
C THR A 95 -7.53 -2.58 -13.69
N GLN A 96 -7.36 -1.27 -13.55
CA GLN A 96 -7.25 -0.35 -14.68
C GLN A 96 -6.00 -0.62 -15.50
N LEU A 97 -4.87 -0.92 -14.86
CA LEU A 97 -3.65 -1.31 -15.56
C LEU A 97 -3.85 -2.60 -16.37
N MET A 98 -4.48 -3.62 -15.80
CA MET A 98 -4.74 -4.87 -16.51
C MET A 98 -5.65 -4.67 -17.72
N ALA A 99 -6.69 -3.85 -17.60
CA ALA A 99 -7.55 -3.49 -18.71
C ALA A 99 -6.76 -2.73 -19.80
N ALA A 100 -5.95 -1.75 -19.42
CA ALA A 100 -5.12 -0.98 -20.35
C ALA A 100 -4.04 -1.84 -21.04
N LEU A 101 -3.42 -2.80 -20.35
CA LEU A 101 -2.47 -3.75 -20.95
C LEU A 101 -3.16 -4.67 -21.97
N THR A 102 -4.40 -5.10 -21.66
CA THR A 102 -5.19 -5.92 -22.57
C THR A 102 -5.60 -5.14 -23.83
N GLU A 103 -6.05 -3.90 -23.67
CA GLU A 103 -6.37 -3.00 -24.77
C GLU A 103 -5.14 -2.69 -25.64
N ALA A 104 -4.01 -2.33 -25.00
CA ALA A 104 -2.76 -2.07 -25.71
C ALA A 104 -2.24 -3.32 -26.46
N SER A 105 -2.50 -4.51 -25.94
CA SER A 105 -2.13 -5.77 -26.61
C SER A 105 -2.94 -6.07 -27.87
N SER A 106 -4.11 -5.46 -28.05
CA SER A 106 -4.94 -5.58 -29.25
C SER A 106 -4.49 -4.67 -30.41
N SER A 107 -3.69 -3.64 -30.12
CA SER A 107 -3.10 -2.73 -31.09
C SER A 107 -1.89 -3.38 -31.79
N ARG A 108 -2.00 -3.69 -33.08
CA ARG A 108 -0.97 -4.48 -33.82
C ARG A 108 0.42 -3.84 -33.87
N SER A 109 0.52 -2.51 -33.85
CA SER A 109 1.81 -1.83 -33.99
C SER A 109 2.60 -1.76 -32.70
N VAL A 110 1.94 -1.53 -31.56
CA VAL A 110 2.55 -1.41 -30.24
C VAL A 110 2.72 -2.79 -29.59
N ALA A 111 1.75 -3.68 -29.76
CA ALA A 111 1.77 -5.03 -29.16
C ALA A 111 2.93 -5.89 -29.65
N SER A 112 3.36 -5.73 -30.91
CA SER A 112 4.48 -6.50 -31.47
C SER A 112 5.84 -6.10 -30.87
N GLN A 113 5.96 -4.87 -30.36
CA GLN A 113 7.20 -4.34 -29.80
C GLN A 113 7.33 -4.53 -28.27
N LEU A 114 6.21 -4.55 -27.54
CA LEU A 114 6.20 -4.42 -26.09
C LEU A 114 5.75 -5.65 -25.30
N ASN A 115 5.41 -6.74 -25.96
CA ASN A 115 5.04 -8.03 -25.33
C ASN A 115 4.08 -7.91 -24.11
N PHE A 116 3.11 -7.00 -24.18
CA PHE A 116 2.17 -6.70 -23.09
C PHE A 116 1.40 -7.91 -22.59
N GLN A 117 1.06 -8.86 -23.45
CA GLN A 117 0.41 -10.12 -23.06
C GLN A 117 1.23 -10.93 -22.06
N ASN A 118 2.56 -10.97 -22.24
CA ASN A 118 3.43 -11.66 -21.32
C ASN A 118 3.48 -10.98 -19.96
N TYR A 119 3.57 -9.65 -19.94
CA TYR A 119 3.53 -8.88 -18.70
C TYR A 119 2.19 -9.04 -17.97
N ALA A 120 1.07 -8.97 -18.68
CA ALA A 120 -0.26 -9.20 -18.11
C ALA A 120 -0.36 -10.59 -17.46
N ARG A 121 0.16 -11.62 -18.13
CA ARG A 121 0.21 -13.00 -17.60
C ARG A 121 1.10 -13.10 -16.36
N LEU A 122 2.27 -12.47 -16.36
CA LEU A 122 3.16 -12.45 -15.20
C LEU A 122 2.52 -11.73 -14.00
N LEU A 123 1.85 -10.60 -14.21
CA LEU A 123 1.10 -9.91 -13.16
C LEU A 123 -0.03 -10.81 -12.64
N ALA A 124 -0.82 -11.41 -13.54
CA ALA A 124 -1.93 -12.27 -13.16
C ALA A 124 -1.49 -13.51 -12.36
N SER A 125 -0.26 -13.99 -12.55
CA SER A 125 0.29 -15.11 -11.76
C SER A 125 0.48 -14.79 -10.27
N ASN A 126 0.48 -13.51 -9.90
CA ASN A 126 0.57 -13.04 -8.53
C ASN A 126 -0.80 -12.79 -7.88
N PHE A 127 -1.90 -12.98 -8.62
CA PHE A 127 -3.24 -12.74 -8.11
C PHE A 127 -3.73 -13.91 -7.27
N LEU A 128 -4.47 -13.58 -6.23
CA LEU A 128 -5.25 -14.59 -5.51
C LEU A 128 -6.45 -15.00 -6.37
N SER A 129 -6.87 -16.24 -6.28
CA SER A 129 -8.13 -16.73 -6.87
C SER A 129 -9.11 -17.07 -5.75
N ALA A 130 -10.30 -16.47 -5.77
CA ALA A 130 -11.31 -16.65 -4.72
C ALA A 130 -11.67 -18.13 -4.47
N GLY A 131 -11.62 -18.97 -5.51
CA GLY A 131 -11.91 -20.42 -5.39
C GLY A 131 -10.73 -21.29 -4.91
N ALA A 132 -9.52 -20.72 -4.75
CA ALA A 132 -8.29 -21.48 -4.47
C ALA A 132 -7.38 -20.79 -3.43
N ILE A 133 -7.97 -20.02 -2.50
CA ILE A 133 -7.18 -19.38 -1.45
C ILE A 133 -6.76 -20.44 -0.42
N THR A 134 -5.44 -20.64 -0.31
CA THR A 134 -4.80 -21.45 0.72
C THR A 134 -3.78 -20.59 1.47
N ALA A 135 -3.29 -21.06 2.61
CA ALA A 135 -2.23 -20.37 3.34
C ALA A 135 -0.98 -20.14 2.48
N ASP A 136 -0.64 -21.10 1.62
CA ASP A 136 0.55 -21.01 0.75
C ASP A 136 0.33 -20.04 -0.41
N THR A 137 -0.85 -20.07 -1.06
CA THR A 137 -1.17 -19.12 -2.14
C THR A 137 -1.26 -17.70 -1.61
N PHE A 138 -1.85 -17.51 -0.43
CA PHE A 138 -1.90 -16.21 0.24
C PHE A 138 -0.49 -15.71 0.59
N ARG A 139 0.34 -16.56 1.22
CA ARG A 139 1.73 -16.21 1.56
C ARG A 139 2.53 -15.84 0.32
N ALA A 140 2.40 -16.61 -0.76
CA ALA A 140 3.10 -16.34 -2.02
C ALA A 140 2.66 -15.00 -2.62
N ALA A 141 1.35 -14.73 -2.71
CA ALA A 141 0.83 -13.47 -3.23
C ALA A 141 1.27 -12.27 -2.37
N PHE A 142 1.24 -12.41 -1.04
CA PHE A 142 1.69 -11.36 -0.13
C PHE A 142 3.19 -11.08 -0.27
N LEU A 143 4.02 -12.12 -0.36
CA LEU A 143 5.46 -11.98 -0.58
C LEU A 143 5.79 -11.31 -1.92
N LEU A 144 5.01 -11.63 -2.98
CA LEU A 144 5.21 -11.11 -4.32
C LEU A 144 4.42 -9.81 -4.59
N SER A 145 3.71 -9.28 -3.61
CA SER A 145 2.92 -8.03 -3.75
C SER A 145 3.75 -6.80 -4.11
N GLY A 146 5.05 -6.85 -3.86
CA GLY A 146 6.01 -5.77 -4.14
C GLY A 146 6.58 -5.10 -2.89
N ILE A 147 5.95 -5.24 -1.72
CA ILE A 147 6.45 -4.60 -0.49
C ILE A 147 7.76 -5.22 0.02
N PHE A 148 8.05 -6.46 -0.32
CA PHE A 148 9.25 -7.18 0.08
C PHE A 148 10.35 -7.24 -1.00
N THR A 149 10.19 -6.54 -2.13
CA THR A 149 11.11 -6.65 -3.28
C THR A 149 12.56 -6.39 -2.88
N GLU A 150 12.83 -5.33 -2.15
CA GLU A 150 14.18 -4.95 -1.71
C GLU A 150 14.73 -5.94 -0.67
N SER A 151 13.86 -6.42 0.22
CA SER A 151 14.23 -7.45 1.20
C SER A 151 14.56 -8.78 0.56
N LEU A 152 13.83 -9.16 -0.51
CA LEU A 152 14.14 -10.36 -1.30
C LEU A 152 15.48 -10.24 -2.03
N LEU A 153 15.80 -9.06 -2.57
CA LEU A 153 17.07 -8.78 -3.20
C LEU A 153 18.23 -8.85 -2.20
N SER A 154 18.07 -8.25 -1.03
CA SER A 154 19.10 -8.27 0.02
C SER A 154 19.32 -9.67 0.63
N ALA A 155 18.30 -10.54 0.59
CA ALA A 155 18.38 -11.93 1.04
C ALA A 155 18.86 -12.91 -0.05
N ASP A 156 19.40 -12.42 -1.16
CA ASP A 156 19.86 -13.18 -2.32
C ASP A 156 18.77 -14.06 -2.97
N ARG A 157 17.51 -13.62 -2.87
CA ARG A 157 16.35 -14.27 -3.50
C ARG A 157 15.96 -13.56 -4.79
N SER A 158 16.94 -13.34 -5.66
CA SER A 158 16.79 -12.58 -6.91
C SER A 158 15.69 -13.14 -7.83
N THR A 159 15.54 -14.45 -7.91
CA THR A 159 14.49 -15.11 -8.70
C THR A 159 13.08 -14.76 -8.20
N GLN A 160 12.88 -14.71 -6.88
CA GLN A 160 11.60 -14.32 -6.29
C GLN A 160 11.36 -12.81 -6.44
N ALA A 161 12.39 -11.98 -6.21
CA ALA A 161 12.32 -10.55 -6.42
C ALA A 161 11.96 -10.20 -7.88
N ALA A 162 12.52 -10.91 -8.87
CA ALA A 162 12.20 -10.72 -10.28
C ALA A 162 10.73 -11.02 -10.62
N ARG A 163 10.05 -11.86 -9.84
CA ARG A 163 8.65 -12.20 -9.99
C ARG A 163 7.71 -11.27 -9.20
N SER A 164 8.23 -10.38 -8.39
CA SER A 164 7.40 -9.45 -7.60
C SER A 164 6.66 -8.48 -8.51
N THR A 165 5.46 -8.09 -8.11
CA THR A 165 4.62 -7.14 -8.84
C THR A 165 5.36 -5.82 -9.11
N LYS A 166 6.12 -5.31 -8.12
CA LYS A 166 6.92 -4.08 -8.29
C LYS A 166 7.98 -4.23 -9.39
N THR A 167 8.71 -5.36 -9.43
CA THR A 167 9.74 -5.60 -10.46
C THR A 167 9.12 -5.73 -11.85
N ILE A 168 7.97 -6.41 -11.97
CA ILE A 168 7.25 -6.52 -13.24
C ILE A 168 6.80 -5.13 -13.71
N LEU A 169 6.24 -4.30 -12.83
CA LEU A 169 5.85 -2.93 -13.17
C LEU A 169 7.04 -2.08 -13.62
N LEU A 170 8.19 -2.20 -12.96
CA LEU A 170 9.41 -1.51 -13.37
C LEU A 170 9.89 -1.95 -14.75
N ALA A 171 9.79 -3.25 -15.07
CA ALA A 171 10.14 -3.78 -16.39
C ALA A 171 9.20 -3.27 -17.49
N ILE A 172 7.88 -3.21 -17.22
CA ILE A 172 6.90 -2.64 -18.14
C ILE A 172 7.20 -1.15 -18.37
N ARG A 173 7.46 -0.41 -17.30
CA ARG A 173 7.81 1.01 -17.32
C ARG A 173 9.00 1.28 -18.24
N GLU A 174 10.08 0.53 -18.08
CA GLU A 174 11.29 0.65 -18.88
C GLU A 174 11.04 0.31 -20.35
N SER A 175 10.26 -0.74 -20.61
CA SER A 175 9.88 -1.13 -21.97
C SER A 175 9.08 -0.04 -22.68
N ILE A 176 8.13 0.59 -21.98
CA ILE A 176 7.33 1.70 -22.53
C ILE A 176 8.23 2.92 -22.77
N ALA A 177 9.08 3.30 -21.80
CA ALA A 177 9.99 4.43 -21.93
C ALA A 177 10.91 4.26 -23.14
N SER A 178 11.49 3.07 -23.33
CA SER A 178 12.32 2.74 -24.49
C SER A 178 11.56 2.86 -25.80
N ALA A 179 10.31 2.37 -25.87
CA ALA A 179 9.48 2.47 -27.06
C ALA A 179 9.13 3.92 -27.42
N MET A 180 8.88 4.75 -26.40
CA MET A 180 8.55 6.18 -26.60
C MET A 180 9.71 7.01 -27.18
N HIS A 181 10.96 6.55 -27.03
CA HIS A 181 12.14 7.15 -27.64
C HIS A 181 12.31 6.74 -29.12
N GLY A 182 11.65 5.65 -29.56
CA GLY A 182 11.69 5.19 -30.95
C GLY A 182 10.92 6.12 -31.91
N SER A 183 11.39 6.19 -33.16
CA SER A 183 10.67 6.84 -34.24
C SER A 183 9.68 5.84 -34.85
N GLY A 184 8.39 6.14 -34.88
CA GLY A 184 7.38 5.31 -35.55
C GLY A 184 6.03 5.23 -34.83
N LEU A 185 5.94 5.78 -33.61
CA LEU A 185 4.65 5.87 -32.90
C LEU A 185 3.81 7.03 -33.43
N THR A 186 2.54 6.77 -33.65
CA THR A 186 1.55 7.83 -33.92
C THR A 186 1.35 8.68 -32.65
N ALA A 187 0.78 9.87 -32.81
CA ALA A 187 0.45 10.74 -31.68
C ALA A 187 -0.52 10.06 -30.70
N GLU A 188 -1.44 9.26 -31.20
CA GLU A 188 -2.45 8.54 -30.44
C GLU A 188 -1.84 7.40 -29.61
N GLU A 189 -0.95 6.61 -30.21
CA GLU A 189 -0.21 5.56 -29.55
C GLU A 189 0.70 6.12 -28.44
N ARG A 190 1.37 7.24 -28.72
CA ARG A 190 2.19 7.92 -27.74
C ARG A 190 1.39 8.43 -26.56
N ALA A 191 0.19 8.98 -26.79
CA ALA A 191 -0.71 9.41 -25.74
C ALA A 191 -1.25 8.23 -24.91
N ALA A 192 -1.54 7.08 -25.53
CA ALA A 192 -1.95 5.86 -24.83
C ALA A 192 -0.83 5.30 -23.96
N LEU A 193 0.40 5.22 -24.47
CA LEU A 193 1.58 4.78 -23.70
C LEU A 193 1.90 5.74 -22.56
N SER A 194 1.76 7.05 -22.76
CA SER A 194 1.93 8.04 -21.68
C SER A 194 0.93 7.85 -20.54
N ARG A 195 -0.34 7.58 -20.84
CA ARG A 195 -1.35 7.28 -19.83
C ARG A 195 -1.03 5.98 -19.07
N LEU A 196 -0.64 4.94 -19.82
CA LEU A 196 -0.24 3.67 -19.21
C LEU A 196 0.99 3.84 -18.28
N LEU A 197 1.98 4.62 -18.71
CA LEU A 197 3.15 4.96 -17.90
C LEU A 197 2.73 5.68 -16.60
N GLY A 198 1.84 6.66 -16.68
CA GLY A 198 1.31 7.37 -15.52
C GLY A 198 0.60 6.43 -14.53
N ASN A 199 -0.17 5.47 -15.00
CA ASN A 199 -0.82 4.47 -14.15
C ASN A 199 0.22 3.56 -13.46
N ILE A 200 1.25 3.13 -14.17
CA ILE A 200 2.33 2.32 -13.62
C ILE A 200 3.11 3.09 -12.54
N ASP A 201 3.47 4.35 -12.81
CA ASP A 201 4.18 5.19 -11.85
C ASP A 201 3.34 5.43 -10.58
N ALA A 202 2.03 5.61 -10.71
CA ALA A 202 1.12 5.73 -9.59
C ALA A 202 1.08 4.44 -8.73
N LEU A 203 1.04 3.25 -9.36
CA LEU A 203 1.08 1.97 -8.67
C LEU A 203 2.41 1.74 -7.94
N ILE A 204 3.53 2.01 -8.60
CA ILE A 204 4.87 1.92 -7.99
C ILE A 204 4.97 2.89 -6.79
N GLY A 205 4.47 4.10 -6.94
CA GLY A 205 4.38 5.09 -5.86
C GLY A 205 3.55 4.60 -4.67
N SER A 206 2.39 4.00 -4.92
CA SER A 206 1.55 3.39 -3.88
C SER A 206 2.28 2.26 -3.14
N MET A 207 2.94 1.34 -3.86
CA MET A 207 3.74 0.28 -3.26
C MET A 207 4.89 0.82 -2.42
N THR A 208 5.55 1.87 -2.89
CA THR A 208 6.63 2.54 -2.15
C THR A 208 6.09 3.18 -0.85
N ASN A 209 4.91 3.79 -0.89
CA ASN A 209 4.25 4.32 0.31
C ASN A 209 3.90 3.21 1.30
N HIS A 210 3.42 2.05 0.83
CA HIS A 210 3.19 0.88 1.68
C HIS A 210 4.49 0.38 2.31
N GLN A 211 5.60 0.33 1.57
CA GLN A 211 6.91 -0.03 2.09
C GLN A 211 7.36 0.95 3.19
N ILE A 212 7.26 2.26 2.94
CA ILE A 212 7.60 3.30 3.92
C ILE A 212 6.74 3.16 5.18
N SER A 213 5.44 2.92 5.01
CA SER A 213 4.51 2.72 6.13
C SER A 213 4.78 1.44 6.91
N SER A 214 5.50 0.49 6.32
CA SER A 214 5.87 -0.80 6.92
C SER A 214 7.24 -0.76 7.61
N ILE A 215 8.00 0.34 7.49
CA ILE A 215 9.28 0.49 8.19
C ILE A 215 9.00 0.69 9.68
N PRO A 216 9.53 -0.17 10.57
CA PRO A 216 9.38 0.01 12.01
C PRO A 216 9.95 1.36 12.44
N GLN A 217 9.18 2.12 13.22
CA GLN A 217 9.67 3.31 13.92
C GLN A 217 10.08 2.91 15.34
N ASP A 218 11.05 3.64 15.91
CA ASP A 218 11.53 3.36 17.27
C ASP A 218 10.36 3.28 18.27
N GLY A 219 10.24 2.15 18.95
CA GLY A 219 9.18 1.88 19.92
C GLY A 219 7.82 1.47 19.34
N THR A 220 7.68 1.37 18.01
CA THR A 220 6.44 0.86 17.41
C THR A 220 6.58 -0.60 16.99
N PRO A 221 5.52 -1.42 17.18
CA PRO A 221 5.56 -2.82 16.76
C PRO A 221 5.64 -2.91 15.23
N PRO A 222 6.22 -3.99 14.69
CA PRO A 222 6.25 -4.25 13.26
C PRO A 222 4.85 -4.25 12.65
N ARG A 223 4.71 -3.55 11.52
CA ARG A 223 3.48 -3.41 10.76
C ARG A 223 3.79 -3.56 9.27
N TRP A 224 2.95 -4.30 8.57
CA TRP A 224 3.05 -4.45 7.11
C TRP A 224 1.73 -4.05 6.47
N VAL A 225 1.82 -3.17 5.49
CA VAL A 225 0.67 -2.71 4.70
C VAL A 225 0.90 -3.10 3.26
N SER A 226 -0.09 -3.70 2.64
CA SER A 226 -0.05 -4.09 1.23
C SER A 226 -1.43 -4.08 0.60
N SER A 227 -1.47 -4.15 -0.70
CA SER A 227 -2.67 -4.42 -1.47
C SER A 227 -2.47 -5.68 -2.30
N LEU A 228 -3.44 -6.60 -2.26
CA LEU A 228 -3.42 -7.84 -3.02
C LEU A 228 -4.58 -7.88 -4.00
N PRO A 229 -4.32 -8.19 -5.28
CA PRO A 229 -5.35 -8.43 -6.26
C PRO A 229 -5.98 -9.81 -6.04
N LEU A 230 -7.31 -9.86 -6.01
CA LEU A 230 -8.11 -11.06 -5.92
C LEU A 230 -8.99 -11.20 -7.17
N GLN A 231 -8.81 -12.31 -7.88
CA GLN A 231 -9.71 -12.71 -8.96
C GLN A 231 -10.98 -13.33 -8.38
N TRP A 232 -12.10 -12.62 -8.51
CA TRP A 232 -13.42 -13.07 -8.08
C TRP A 232 -14.32 -13.28 -9.30
N GLY A 233 -14.39 -14.53 -9.79
CA GLY A 233 -15.00 -14.80 -11.09
C GLY A 233 -14.27 -14.08 -12.22
N GLU A 234 -14.98 -13.28 -12.99
CA GLU A 234 -14.40 -12.45 -14.06
C GLU A 234 -13.88 -11.10 -13.56
N LYS A 235 -14.14 -10.73 -12.31
CA LYS A 235 -13.75 -9.44 -11.75
C LYS A 235 -12.44 -9.55 -11.01
N LEU A 236 -11.65 -8.49 -11.12
CA LEU A 236 -10.46 -8.28 -10.31
C LEU A 236 -10.79 -7.23 -9.24
N ILE A 237 -10.65 -7.60 -7.98
CA ILE A 237 -10.82 -6.72 -6.83
C ILE A 237 -9.49 -6.57 -6.09
N GLU A 238 -9.33 -5.48 -5.40
CA GLU A 238 -8.11 -5.19 -4.63
C GLU A 238 -8.43 -5.30 -3.14
N ILE A 239 -7.66 -6.12 -2.42
CA ILE A 239 -7.77 -6.30 -0.97
C ILE A 239 -6.66 -5.50 -0.32
N GLU A 240 -7.00 -4.46 0.43
CA GLU A 240 -6.06 -3.79 1.32
C GLU A 240 -5.81 -4.69 2.54
N ILE A 241 -4.55 -4.92 2.85
CA ILE A 241 -4.11 -5.80 3.94
C ILE A 241 -3.19 -5.03 4.87
N GLU A 242 -3.46 -5.14 6.15
CA GLU A 242 -2.57 -4.66 7.19
C GLU A 242 -2.34 -5.75 8.22
N ILE A 243 -1.09 -6.11 8.45
CA ILE A 243 -0.65 -7.07 9.47
C ILE A 243 0.16 -6.31 10.50
N GLN A 244 -0.19 -6.41 11.76
CA GLN A 244 0.52 -5.78 12.86
C GLN A 244 0.86 -6.81 13.94
N HIS A 245 2.12 -6.81 14.37
CA HIS A 245 2.54 -7.53 15.56
C HIS A 245 2.24 -6.71 16.80
N ARG A 246 1.71 -7.34 17.84
CA ARG A 246 1.49 -6.72 19.14
C ARG A 246 2.38 -7.40 20.18
N PRO A 247 3.33 -6.68 20.77
CA PRO A 247 4.13 -7.24 21.85
C PRO A 247 3.23 -7.58 23.05
N SER A 248 3.64 -8.56 23.84
CA SER A 248 2.98 -8.86 25.12
C SER A 248 3.15 -7.67 26.08
N THR A 249 2.10 -7.37 26.83
CA THR A 249 2.14 -6.44 27.97
C THR A 249 2.35 -7.22 29.25
N GLU A 250 2.65 -6.55 30.38
CA GLU A 250 2.90 -7.20 31.68
C GLU A 250 1.78 -8.14 32.15
N ASN A 251 0.56 -7.92 31.67
CA ASN A 251 -0.63 -8.74 31.98
C ASN A 251 -0.94 -9.81 30.93
N GLU A 252 -0.13 -9.96 29.90
CA GLU A 252 -0.41 -10.81 28.74
C GLU A 252 0.73 -11.80 28.50
N GLU A 253 0.42 -13.09 28.61
CA GLU A 253 1.42 -14.18 28.55
C GLU A 253 2.05 -14.38 27.15
N SER A 254 1.45 -13.88 26.09
CA SER A 254 1.93 -14.11 24.72
C SER A 254 1.74 -12.91 23.81
N PRO A 255 2.66 -12.69 22.85
CA PRO A 255 2.48 -11.66 21.82
C PRO A 255 1.26 -11.99 20.94
N GLY A 256 0.66 -10.96 20.39
CA GLY A 256 -0.50 -11.06 19.52
C GLY A 256 -0.20 -10.63 18.10
N TRP A 257 -1.12 -10.97 17.22
CA TRP A 257 -1.17 -10.52 15.84
C TRP A 257 -2.52 -9.89 15.54
N GLN A 258 -2.51 -8.86 14.75
CA GLN A 258 -3.71 -8.27 14.20
C GLN A 258 -3.61 -8.25 12.68
N LEU A 259 -4.66 -8.72 12.01
CA LEU A 259 -4.84 -8.65 10.57
C LEU A 259 -6.09 -7.82 10.28
N SER A 260 -5.95 -6.82 9.43
CA SER A 260 -7.06 -6.05 8.89
C SER A 260 -7.13 -6.28 7.38
N LEU A 261 -8.33 -6.62 6.89
CA LEU A 261 -8.62 -6.76 5.47
C LEU A 261 -9.70 -5.74 5.11
N ARG A 262 -9.55 -5.08 3.97
CA ARG A 262 -10.57 -4.19 3.41
C ARG A 262 -10.69 -4.39 1.92
N PHE A 263 -11.91 -4.51 1.43
CA PHE A 263 -12.21 -4.62 0.01
C PHE A 263 -13.63 -4.14 -0.28
N GLU A 264 -13.92 -3.89 -1.55
CA GLU A 264 -15.22 -3.44 -2.00
C GLU A 264 -15.77 -4.42 -3.05
N LEU A 265 -16.99 -4.88 -2.85
CA LEU A 265 -17.72 -5.76 -3.77
C LEU A 265 -19.01 -5.07 -4.18
N ASP A 266 -19.31 -5.07 -5.49
CA ASP A 266 -20.50 -4.38 -6.04
C ASP A 266 -21.81 -4.79 -5.36
N ALA A 267 -21.95 -6.08 -5.02
CA ALA A 267 -23.16 -6.64 -4.42
C ALA A 267 -23.19 -6.55 -2.90
N LEU A 268 -22.03 -6.44 -2.23
CA LEU A 268 -21.89 -6.52 -0.77
C LEU A 268 -21.40 -5.20 -0.15
N GLY A 269 -21.08 -4.20 -0.96
CA GLY A 269 -20.52 -2.93 -0.51
C GLY A 269 -19.08 -3.04 -0.01
N THR A 270 -18.69 -2.09 0.82
CA THR A 270 -17.37 -2.08 1.47
C THR A 270 -17.38 -3.00 2.68
N ILE A 271 -16.43 -3.92 2.72
CA ILE A 271 -16.24 -4.89 3.80
C ILE A 271 -14.90 -4.62 4.46
N SER A 272 -14.88 -4.57 5.79
CA SER A 272 -13.68 -4.51 6.61
C SER A 272 -13.70 -5.65 7.62
N ILE A 273 -12.65 -6.45 7.66
CA ILE A 273 -12.51 -7.59 8.56
C ILE A 273 -11.30 -7.34 9.45
N PHE A 274 -11.50 -7.43 10.76
CA PHE A 274 -10.46 -7.32 11.76
C PHE A 274 -10.32 -8.65 12.48
N ILE A 275 -9.13 -9.20 12.44
CA ILE A 275 -8.80 -10.48 13.04
C ILE A 275 -7.71 -10.24 14.08
N GLY A 276 -8.03 -10.53 15.34
CA GLY A 276 -7.06 -10.53 16.42
C GLY A 276 -6.71 -11.97 16.80
N MET A 277 -5.42 -12.27 16.92
CA MET A 277 -4.94 -13.60 17.32
C MET A 277 -3.91 -13.47 18.45
N ARG A 278 -4.09 -14.28 19.49
CA ARG A 278 -3.13 -14.39 20.60
C ARG A 278 -3.00 -15.86 21.01
N GLY A 279 -1.81 -16.43 20.81
CA GLY A 279 -1.64 -17.87 20.86
C GLY A 279 -2.56 -18.55 19.81
N ASN A 280 -3.46 -19.42 20.26
CA ASN A 280 -4.49 -20.05 19.43
C ASN A 280 -5.86 -19.38 19.55
N ARG A 281 -6.01 -18.33 20.36
CA ARG A 281 -7.27 -17.60 20.55
C ARG A 281 -7.47 -16.58 19.46
N LEU A 282 -8.66 -16.56 18.88
CA LEU A 282 -9.03 -15.75 17.75
C LEU A 282 -10.27 -14.89 18.04
N THR A 283 -10.23 -13.64 17.62
CA THR A 283 -11.38 -12.75 17.52
C THR A 283 -11.55 -12.29 16.08
N VAL A 284 -12.78 -12.22 15.58
CA VAL A 284 -13.09 -11.75 14.23
C VAL A 284 -14.22 -10.73 14.31
N ASP A 285 -13.99 -9.53 13.81
CA ASP A 285 -15.02 -8.51 13.66
C ASP A 285 -15.16 -8.17 12.17
N ILE A 286 -16.37 -8.31 11.65
CA ILE A 286 -16.73 -8.03 10.26
C ILE A 286 -17.58 -6.76 10.25
N LEU A 287 -17.17 -5.74 9.50
CA LEU A 287 -17.92 -4.52 9.30
C LEU A 287 -18.34 -4.45 7.83
N SER A 288 -19.61 -4.22 7.58
CA SER A 288 -20.15 -4.04 6.22
C SER A 288 -20.82 -2.67 6.09
N SER A 289 -20.77 -2.06 4.91
CA SER A 289 -21.53 -0.85 4.62
C SER A 289 -23.01 -1.12 4.31
N GLU A 290 -23.36 -2.38 4.06
CA GLU A 290 -24.70 -2.80 3.64
C GLU A 290 -25.34 -3.74 4.65
N GLU A 291 -26.59 -3.50 5.04
CA GLU A 291 -27.32 -4.30 6.01
C GLU A 291 -27.54 -5.74 5.51
N GLY A 292 -27.92 -5.90 4.25
CA GLY A 292 -28.11 -7.23 3.65
C GLY A 292 -26.84 -8.08 3.67
N SER A 293 -25.68 -7.46 3.51
CA SER A 293 -24.38 -8.14 3.61
C SER A 293 -24.09 -8.57 5.05
N THR A 294 -24.41 -7.71 6.02
CA THR A 294 -24.24 -8.04 7.44
C THR A 294 -25.07 -9.25 7.82
N GLN A 295 -26.33 -9.31 7.38
CA GLN A 295 -27.20 -10.46 7.64
C GLN A 295 -26.63 -11.75 7.03
N TYR A 296 -26.15 -11.70 5.79
CA TYR A 296 -25.47 -12.83 5.15
C TYR A 296 -24.27 -13.33 5.95
N PHE A 297 -23.43 -12.41 6.48
CA PHE A 297 -22.31 -12.78 7.34
C PHE A 297 -22.76 -13.40 8.65
N VAL A 298 -23.80 -12.85 9.31
CA VAL A 298 -24.37 -13.43 10.54
C VAL A 298 -24.83 -14.86 10.32
N GLU A 299 -25.54 -15.13 9.22
CA GLU A 299 -26.01 -16.48 8.86
C GLU A 299 -24.83 -17.44 8.56
N SER A 300 -23.71 -16.92 8.04
CA SER A 300 -22.51 -17.71 7.70
C SER A 300 -21.56 -17.94 8.89
N MET A 301 -21.72 -17.21 10.00
CA MET A 301 -20.81 -17.30 11.17
C MET A 301 -20.69 -18.71 11.77
N PRO A 302 -21.76 -19.52 11.90
CA PRO A 302 -21.61 -20.87 12.47
C PRO A 302 -20.69 -21.74 11.61
N ALA A 303 -20.76 -21.64 10.28
CA ALA A 303 -19.91 -22.38 9.37
C ALA A 303 -18.44 -21.91 9.49
N LEU A 304 -18.21 -20.59 9.53
CA LEU A 304 -16.88 -20.02 9.73
C LEU A 304 -16.28 -20.47 11.07
N LYS A 305 -17.04 -20.38 12.16
CA LYS A 305 -16.61 -20.83 13.49
C LYS A 305 -16.18 -22.29 13.48
N ASN A 306 -16.98 -23.16 12.86
CA ASN A 306 -16.65 -24.59 12.76
C ASN A 306 -15.34 -24.81 11.99
N GLN A 307 -15.14 -24.12 10.87
CA GLN A 307 -13.89 -24.23 10.09
C GLN A 307 -12.66 -23.76 10.89
N LEU A 308 -12.77 -22.67 11.65
CA LEU A 308 -11.69 -22.16 12.49
C LEU A 308 -11.37 -23.13 13.63
N VAL A 309 -12.37 -23.72 14.27
CA VAL A 309 -12.19 -24.75 15.32
C VAL A 309 -11.53 -26.01 14.72
N MET A 310 -11.96 -26.45 13.54
CA MET A 310 -11.32 -27.58 12.85
C MET A 310 -9.85 -27.30 12.47
N ALA A 311 -9.50 -26.03 12.25
CA ALA A 311 -8.12 -25.59 12.06
C ALA A 311 -7.31 -25.50 13.37
N GLY A 312 -7.87 -25.86 14.53
CA GLY A 312 -7.19 -25.86 15.83
C GLY A 312 -7.20 -24.50 16.55
N LEU A 313 -8.05 -23.57 16.13
CA LEU A 313 -8.18 -22.25 16.73
C LEU A 313 -9.30 -22.20 17.76
N GLU A 314 -9.08 -21.51 18.85
CA GLU A 314 -10.07 -21.20 19.88
C GLU A 314 -10.75 -19.88 19.52
N VAL A 315 -12.01 -19.93 19.11
CA VAL A 315 -12.76 -18.76 18.68
C VAL A 315 -13.45 -18.11 19.87
N ASN A 316 -12.91 -16.98 20.32
CA ASN A 316 -13.48 -16.21 21.44
C ASN A 316 -14.71 -15.43 21.01
N ARG A 317 -14.64 -14.76 19.84
CA ARG A 317 -15.71 -13.90 19.35
C ARG A 317 -15.70 -13.84 17.83
N ILE A 318 -16.89 -13.89 17.23
CA ILE A 318 -17.11 -13.49 15.84
C ILE A 318 -18.32 -12.55 15.85
N THR A 319 -18.18 -11.37 15.27
CA THR A 319 -19.27 -10.39 15.14
C THR A 319 -19.37 -9.88 13.72
N ALA A 320 -20.57 -9.48 13.29
CA ALA A 320 -20.80 -8.71 12.08
C ALA A 320 -21.69 -7.51 12.42
N GLU A 321 -21.32 -6.35 11.94
CA GLU A 321 -22.02 -5.10 12.20
C GLU A 321 -22.15 -4.28 10.91
N THR A 322 -23.29 -3.60 10.76
CA THR A 322 -23.46 -2.60 9.70
C THR A 322 -22.93 -1.25 10.20
N VAL A 323 -22.04 -0.64 9.46
CA VAL A 323 -21.46 0.66 9.78
C VAL A 323 -21.26 1.47 8.52
N SER A 324 -21.46 2.79 8.60
CA SER A 324 -21.20 3.66 7.46
C SER A 324 -19.74 3.59 7.01
N LYS A 325 -19.48 3.90 5.73
CA LYS A 325 -18.12 3.88 5.16
C LYS A 325 -17.16 4.81 5.90
N SER A 326 -17.63 5.93 6.45
CA SER A 326 -16.86 6.86 7.27
C SER A 326 -16.52 6.30 8.65
N GLU A 327 -17.46 5.59 9.29
CA GLU A 327 -17.25 4.96 10.60
C GLU A 327 -16.32 3.76 10.52
N GLN A 328 -16.30 3.02 9.40
CA GLN A 328 -15.32 1.94 9.18
C GLN A 328 -13.88 2.45 9.26
N THR A 329 -13.60 3.64 8.74
CA THR A 329 -12.28 4.26 8.80
C THR A 329 -11.94 4.65 10.25
N SER A 330 -12.85 5.27 10.97
CA SER A 330 -12.66 5.65 12.39
C SER A 330 -12.51 4.43 13.30
N LYS A 331 -13.30 3.37 13.09
CA LYS A 331 -13.19 2.12 13.84
C LYS A 331 -11.88 1.36 13.56
N ARG A 332 -11.30 1.50 12.37
CA ARG A 332 -9.97 0.98 12.05
C ARG A 332 -8.92 1.59 12.97
N ASP A 333 -8.90 2.92 13.09
CA ASP A 333 -7.94 3.63 13.92
C ASP A 333 -8.16 3.33 15.41
N ALA A 334 -9.41 3.26 15.87
CA ALA A 334 -9.76 2.92 17.25
C ALA A 334 -9.44 1.45 17.61
N LYS A 335 -9.71 0.49 16.72
CA LYS A 335 -9.39 -0.94 16.95
C LYS A 335 -7.89 -1.21 16.84
N SER A 336 -7.13 -0.41 16.10
CA SER A 336 -5.67 -0.47 16.15
C SER A 336 -5.12 -0.06 17.54
N ILE A 337 -5.90 0.69 18.33
CA ILE A 337 -5.52 1.18 19.67
C ILE A 337 -6.10 0.32 20.81
N ASN A 338 -7.27 -0.30 20.64
CA ASN A 338 -8.11 -0.81 21.75
C ASN A 338 -8.35 -2.34 21.80
N LEU A 339 -7.38 -3.19 21.46
CA LEU A 339 -7.44 -4.62 21.82
C LEU A 339 -6.72 -4.91 23.17
N SER A 340 -6.62 -3.92 24.02
CA SER A 340 -6.08 -4.02 25.39
C SER A 340 -7.19 -3.88 26.45
N ALA A 341 -8.31 -4.61 26.29
CA ALA A 341 -9.29 -4.79 27.36
C ALA A 341 -9.76 -6.25 27.37
#